data_17eb081f5aa2106af27c60cb671b16c6
#
_entry.id   17eb081f5aa2106af27c60cb671b16c6
#
_cell.length_a   1.000
_cell.length_b   1.000
_cell.length_c   1.000
_cell.angle_alpha   90.00
_cell.angle_beta   90.00
_cell.angle_gamma   90.00
#
_symmetry.space_group_name_H-M   'P 1'
#
loop_
_entity.id
_entity.type
_entity.pdbx_description
1 polymer ?
#
loop_
_entity_poly.entity_id
_entity_poly.type
_entity_poly.pdbx_seq_one_letter_code
_entity_poly.pdbx_strand_id
1 'polypeptide(L)'
;VNAWPLDEGLIDYTDKSYEHALGNPGATANIIANTEIQVGEDKVDVKDITPEKLASLNELGGSEANVATGYHAIEFLLWGQDLNGTGPGAGNRPASDYLTGDGATGGHNERRRTYLRAVTQLLVSDLEEMVGNWKPNVEDNYRATLEAEPATDGLRKMLFGMGSLSLGELAGERMKVSLEANSPEDEQDCFSDNTHNSHFYDAKGIRNVYLGEYTRADGSKMTGASLSSLVAKADPAADAALKADLAATEAKLQVMVDHANKGEHYDQLIAAGNDAGNQIVRDAIAALVKQTGSIEAAAGKLGISDLNPDNADHEF
;
A
#
# COMPACT_ATOMS: atom_id res chain seq x y z
N VAL A 1 -6.09 2.08 7.36
CA VAL A 1 -6.74 1.75 6.07
C VAL A 1 -5.86 0.87 5.21
N ASN A 2 -4.68 1.30 4.91
CA ASN A 2 -3.70 0.53 4.15
C ASN A 2 -2.44 0.38 5.01
N ALA A 3 -2.33 -0.73 5.71
CA ALA A 3 -1.19 -1.05 6.54
C ALA A 3 -0.32 -2.08 5.81
N TRP A 4 0.94 -1.76 5.64
CA TRP A 4 1.96 -2.57 4.99
C TRP A 4 3.32 -2.20 5.63
N PRO A 5 4.25 -3.15 5.86
CA PRO A 5 4.11 -4.58 5.58
C PRO A 5 3.11 -5.29 6.50
N LEU A 6 2.65 -6.47 6.10
CA LEU A 6 1.73 -7.32 6.88
C LEU A 6 2.43 -8.65 7.19
N ASP A 7 2.35 -9.05 8.45
CA ASP A 7 2.71 -10.39 8.89
C ASP A 7 1.44 -11.22 9.06
N GLU A 8 1.15 -12.07 8.10
CA GLU A 8 -0.04 -12.93 8.07
C GLU A 8 -0.06 -13.94 9.22
N GLY A 9 1.10 -14.28 9.78
CA GLY A 9 1.21 -15.19 10.93
C GLY A 9 0.46 -14.70 12.16
N LEU A 10 0.24 -13.39 12.29
CA LEU A 10 -0.61 -12.84 13.35
C LEU A 10 -2.08 -13.20 13.13
N ILE A 11 -2.55 -13.23 11.88
CA ILE A 11 -3.97 -13.40 11.53
C ILE A 11 -4.35 -14.87 11.43
N ASP A 12 -3.75 -15.58 10.48
CA ASP A 12 -4.06 -16.95 10.13
C ASP A 12 -2.98 -17.51 9.21
N TYR A 13 -2.32 -18.56 9.53
CA TYR A 13 -1.40 -19.22 8.60
C TYR A 13 -1.91 -20.61 8.24
N THR A 14 -1.70 -21.02 7.01
CA THR A 14 -2.09 -22.33 6.48
C THR A 14 -0.89 -23.27 6.37
N ASP A 15 0.30 -22.73 6.26
CA ASP A 15 1.56 -23.47 6.24
C ASP A 15 2.40 -23.14 7.49
N LYS A 16 2.93 -24.21 8.14
CA LYS A 16 3.73 -24.06 9.36
C LYS A 16 5.06 -23.34 9.16
N SER A 17 5.55 -23.24 7.94
CA SER A 17 6.76 -22.47 7.64
C SER A 17 6.61 -20.98 7.97
N TYR A 18 5.38 -20.47 7.97
CA TYR A 18 5.03 -19.08 8.32
C TYR A 18 4.72 -18.89 9.82
N GLU A 19 4.73 -19.96 10.63
CA GLU A 19 4.45 -19.89 12.07
C GLU A 19 5.40 -18.94 12.83
N HIS A 20 6.57 -18.67 12.26
CA HIS A 20 7.63 -17.85 12.85
C HIS A 20 7.85 -16.51 12.14
N ALA A 21 6.95 -16.13 11.24
CA ALA A 21 7.08 -14.90 10.46
C ALA A 21 7.20 -13.64 11.32
N LEU A 22 6.62 -13.63 12.52
CA LEU A 22 6.75 -12.55 13.52
C LEU A 22 8.17 -12.34 14.10
N GLY A 23 9.18 -13.07 13.61
CA GLY A 23 10.54 -12.98 14.15
C GLY A 23 10.68 -13.43 15.61
N ASN A 24 9.61 -13.96 16.20
CA ASN A 24 9.55 -14.43 17.59
C ASN A 24 9.23 -15.92 17.65
N PRO A 25 10.24 -16.81 17.75
CA PRO A 25 10.04 -18.27 17.72
C PRO A 25 9.25 -18.82 18.92
N GLY A 26 8.99 -18.00 19.94
CA GLY A 26 8.18 -18.35 21.11
C GLY A 26 6.76 -17.77 21.06
N ALA A 27 6.41 -17.05 19.99
CA ALA A 27 5.08 -16.45 19.87
C ALA A 27 4.03 -17.48 19.51
N THR A 28 2.89 -17.41 20.18
CA THR A 28 1.66 -18.07 19.74
C THR A 28 0.80 -17.00 19.11
N ALA A 29 0.93 -16.85 17.81
CA ALA A 29 0.09 -15.95 17.01
C ALA A 29 -1.16 -16.68 16.47
N ASN A 30 -1.65 -16.28 15.30
CA ASN A 30 -2.84 -16.82 14.65
C ASN A 30 -4.12 -16.58 15.48
N ILE A 31 -4.64 -15.38 15.37
CA ILE A 31 -5.88 -14.93 16.04
C ILE A 31 -7.07 -15.82 15.68
N ILE A 32 -7.11 -16.36 14.48
CA ILE A 32 -8.20 -17.21 14.02
C ILE A 32 -8.17 -18.58 14.71
N ALA A 33 -6.99 -19.17 14.89
CA ALA A 33 -6.85 -20.49 15.50
C ALA A 33 -6.90 -20.44 17.04
N ASN A 34 -6.57 -19.33 17.67
CA ASN A 34 -6.39 -19.22 19.10
C ASN A 34 -7.39 -18.23 19.75
N THR A 35 -7.65 -18.42 21.03
CA THR A 35 -8.43 -17.48 21.86
C THR A 35 -7.56 -16.62 22.76
N GLU A 36 -6.29 -16.95 22.88
CA GLU A 36 -5.21 -16.17 23.51
C GLU A 36 -3.99 -16.29 22.63
N ILE A 37 -3.34 -15.18 22.33
CA ILE A 37 -2.07 -15.14 21.59
C ILE A 37 -0.97 -14.58 22.48
N GLN A 38 0.27 -14.90 22.17
CA GLN A 38 1.45 -14.34 22.81
C GLN A 38 2.34 -13.71 21.76
N VAL A 39 2.63 -12.42 21.94
CA VAL A 39 3.57 -11.66 21.10
C VAL A 39 4.61 -11.04 22.02
N GLY A 40 5.85 -11.47 21.91
CA GLY A 40 6.89 -11.12 22.86
C GLY A 40 6.55 -11.62 24.28
N GLU A 41 6.53 -10.73 25.25
CA GLU A 41 6.16 -11.02 26.65
C GLU A 41 4.65 -10.84 26.90
N ASP A 42 3.91 -10.28 25.96
CA ASP A 42 2.50 -9.95 26.11
C ASP A 42 1.60 -11.12 25.77
N LYS A 43 0.68 -11.42 26.69
CA LYS A 43 -0.45 -12.33 26.45
C LYS A 43 -1.70 -11.52 26.23
N VAL A 44 -2.35 -11.78 25.10
CA VAL A 44 -3.52 -11.03 24.66
C VAL A 44 -4.71 -11.96 24.45
N ASP A 45 -5.81 -11.66 25.13
CA ASP A 45 -7.09 -12.32 24.90
C ASP A 45 -7.67 -11.85 23.55
N VAL A 46 -7.87 -12.80 22.66
CA VAL A 46 -8.47 -12.61 21.33
C VAL A 46 -9.69 -13.49 21.11
N LYS A 47 -10.36 -13.87 22.22
CA LYS A 47 -11.56 -14.69 22.16
C LYS A 47 -12.65 -14.01 21.34
N ASP A 48 -12.89 -12.74 21.59
CA ASP A 48 -13.89 -11.94 20.89
C ASP A 48 -13.19 -11.16 19.76
N ILE A 49 -13.64 -11.39 18.53
CA ILE A 49 -13.13 -10.72 17.34
C ILE A 49 -14.11 -9.60 16.97
N THR A 50 -13.74 -8.35 17.29
CA THR A 50 -14.50 -7.14 16.95
C THR A 50 -13.62 -6.15 16.20
N PRO A 51 -14.20 -5.19 15.44
CA PRO A 51 -13.41 -4.13 14.78
C PRO A 51 -12.45 -3.42 15.73
N GLU A 52 -12.91 -3.03 16.92
CA GLU A 52 -12.12 -2.31 17.92
C GLU A 52 -11.00 -3.19 18.48
N LYS A 53 -11.28 -4.48 18.70
CA LYS A 53 -10.26 -5.42 19.15
C LYS A 53 -9.17 -5.57 18.11
N LEU A 54 -9.53 -5.78 16.84
CA LEU A 54 -8.55 -5.91 15.76
C LEU A 54 -7.71 -4.64 15.60
N ALA A 55 -8.33 -3.47 15.65
CA ALA A 55 -7.60 -2.19 15.59
C ALA A 55 -6.57 -2.07 16.73
N SER A 56 -6.91 -2.57 17.94
CA SER A 56 -6.00 -2.53 19.11
C SER A 56 -4.83 -3.51 19.03
N LEU A 57 -4.80 -4.40 18.04
CA LEU A 57 -3.73 -5.38 17.84
C LEU A 57 -2.69 -4.91 16.83
N ASN A 58 -2.94 -3.80 16.12
CA ASN A 58 -1.92 -3.23 15.24
C ASN A 58 -0.71 -2.78 16.06
N GLU A 59 0.48 -3.05 15.54
CA GLU A 59 1.77 -2.77 16.16
C GLU A 59 1.97 -3.48 17.53
N LEU A 60 1.25 -4.57 17.78
CA LEU A 60 1.38 -5.35 19.01
C LEU A 60 2.83 -5.80 19.19
N GLY A 61 3.34 -5.64 20.41
CA GLY A 61 4.74 -5.94 20.74
C GLY A 61 5.74 -4.95 20.15
N GLY A 62 5.28 -3.82 19.62
CA GLY A 62 6.13 -2.76 19.06
C GLY A 62 6.69 -3.09 17.67
N SER A 63 6.11 -4.04 16.95
CA SER A 63 6.48 -4.37 15.57
C SER A 63 5.48 -3.78 14.59
N GLU A 64 5.97 -2.97 13.65
CA GLU A 64 5.17 -2.38 12.56
C GLU A 64 4.57 -3.43 11.64
N ALA A 65 5.20 -4.61 11.52
CA ALA A 65 4.68 -5.74 10.74
C ALA A 65 3.48 -6.43 11.40
N ASN A 66 3.29 -6.27 12.71
CA ASN A 66 2.14 -6.83 13.43
C ASN A 66 0.87 -6.06 13.10
N VAL A 67 0.33 -6.29 11.92
CA VAL A 67 -0.86 -5.63 11.38
C VAL A 67 -2.01 -6.63 11.35
N ALA A 68 -3.13 -6.27 11.98
CA ALA A 68 -4.32 -7.10 12.09
C ALA A 68 -5.49 -6.61 11.22
N THR A 69 -5.34 -5.48 10.53
CA THR A 69 -6.42 -4.76 9.83
C THR A 69 -5.96 -4.21 8.48
N GLY A 70 -6.85 -3.59 7.74
CA GLY A 70 -6.57 -2.93 6.48
C GLY A 70 -6.82 -3.79 5.24
N TYR A 71 -6.44 -3.27 4.07
CA TYR A 71 -6.66 -3.93 2.78
C TYR A 71 -5.94 -5.27 2.69
N HIS A 72 -4.65 -5.31 3.10
CA HIS A 72 -3.83 -6.52 2.96
C HIS A 72 -4.27 -7.65 3.90
N ALA A 73 -4.80 -7.31 5.10
CA ALA A 73 -5.44 -8.31 5.96
C ALA A 73 -6.67 -8.95 5.31
N ILE A 74 -7.48 -8.16 4.58
CA ILE A 74 -8.63 -8.67 3.83
C ILE A 74 -8.16 -9.48 2.61
N GLU A 75 -7.16 -9.00 1.90
CA GLU A 75 -6.53 -9.68 0.79
C GLU A 75 -6.05 -11.07 1.21
N PHE A 76 -5.24 -11.14 2.27
CA PHE A 76 -4.76 -12.39 2.84
C PHE A 76 -5.91 -13.34 3.24
N LEU A 77 -6.95 -12.82 3.87
CA LEU A 77 -8.11 -13.64 4.25
C LEU A 77 -8.82 -14.22 3.02
N LEU A 78 -8.85 -13.53 1.89
CA LEU A 78 -9.54 -13.97 0.68
C LEU A 78 -8.69 -14.90 -0.18
N TRP A 79 -7.40 -14.60 -0.35
CA TRP A 79 -6.49 -15.38 -1.20
C TRP A 79 -5.70 -16.45 -0.41
N GLY A 80 -5.44 -16.23 0.89
CA GLY A 80 -4.51 -17.05 1.66
C GLY A 80 -3.07 -16.73 1.31
N GLN A 81 -2.14 -17.55 1.83
CA GLN A 81 -0.72 -17.41 1.53
C GLN A 81 -0.46 -17.77 0.06
N ASP A 82 0.40 -17.02 -0.59
CA ASP A 82 1.00 -17.44 -1.83
C ASP A 82 2.20 -18.38 -1.54
N LEU A 83 2.08 -19.61 -1.93
CA LEU A 83 3.10 -20.65 -1.75
C LEU A 83 3.87 -20.96 -3.03
N ASN A 84 3.70 -20.12 -4.07
CA ASN A 84 4.34 -20.31 -5.38
C ASN A 84 5.72 -19.64 -5.46
N GLY A 85 6.09 -18.85 -4.47
CA GLY A 85 7.32 -18.05 -4.46
C GLY A 85 7.33 -17.04 -5.61
N THR A 86 8.37 -17.05 -6.44
CA THR A 86 8.42 -16.25 -7.68
C THR A 86 7.92 -17.02 -8.91
N GLY A 87 7.07 -18.00 -8.71
CA GLY A 87 6.41 -18.77 -9.76
C GLY A 87 5.00 -18.24 -10.01
N PRO A 88 4.34 -18.62 -11.12
CA PRO A 88 3.03 -18.09 -11.46
C PRO A 88 1.92 -18.57 -10.51
N GLY A 89 1.06 -17.67 -10.11
CA GLY A 89 -0.19 -17.92 -9.40
C GLY A 89 -0.23 -17.36 -8.00
N ALA A 90 -1.30 -16.69 -7.69
CA ALA A 90 -1.64 -16.11 -6.40
C ALA A 90 -1.97 -17.16 -5.34
N GLY A 91 -2.16 -16.73 -4.11
CA GLY A 91 -2.74 -17.54 -3.05
C GLY A 91 -4.07 -18.17 -3.49
N ASN A 92 -4.38 -19.34 -2.96
CA ASN A 92 -5.53 -20.14 -3.41
C ASN A 92 -6.34 -20.68 -2.22
N ARG A 93 -6.85 -19.78 -1.39
CA ARG A 93 -7.74 -20.15 -0.29
C ARG A 93 -9.09 -20.60 -0.83
N PRO A 94 -9.52 -21.84 -0.55
CA PRO A 94 -10.81 -22.32 -1.02
C PRO A 94 -11.96 -21.65 -0.26
N ALA A 95 -13.06 -21.34 -0.95
CA ALA A 95 -14.28 -20.79 -0.33
C ALA A 95 -14.85 -21.71 0.77
N SER A 96 -14.52 -23.01 0.75
CA SER A 96 -14.89 -23.97 1.79
C SER A 96 -14.27 -23.69 3.16
N ASP A 97 -13.21 -22.88 3.24
CA ASP A 97 -12.63 -22.38 4.50
C ASP A 97 -13.54 -21.38 5.24
N TYR A 98 -14.61 -20.95 4.57
CA TYR A 98 -15.66 -20.09 5.10
C TYR A 98 -17.00 -20.80 5.29
N LEU A 99 -17.13 -22.07 4.90
CA LEU A 99 -18.34 -22.85 5.13
C LEU A 99 -18.44 -23.30 6.59
N THR A 100 -19.67 -23.52 7.04
CA THR A 100 -19.98 -24.12 8.34
C THR A 100 -20.78 -25.39 8.09
N GLY A 101 -20.34 -26.51 8.65
CA GLY A 101 -20.97 -27.82 8.43
C GLY A 101 -20.27 -28.66 7.37
N ASP A 102 -21.04 -29.49 6.68
CA ASP A 102 -20.50 -30.46 5.71
C ASP A 102 -19.76 -29.75 4.57
N GLY A 103 -18.59 -30.26 4.23
CA GLY A 103 -17.73 -29.68 3.18
C GLY A 103 -16.85 -28.51 3.62
N ALA A 104 -16.87 -28.12 4.90
CA ALA A 104 -15.97 -27.12 5.47
C ALA A 104 -14.52 -27.65 5.47
N THR A 105 -13.58 -26.77 5.11
CA THR A 105 -12.14 -27.04 5.13
C THR A 105 -11.39 -26.00 5.97
N GLY A 106 -10.09 -26.17 6.19
CA GLY A 106 -9.22 -25.18 6.86
C GLY A 106 -9.37 -25.08 8.39
N GLY A 107 -10.48 -25.51 8.96
CA GLY A 107 -10.76 -25.33 10.41
C GLY A 107 -11.04 -23.88 10.80
N HIS A 108 -11.51 -23.67 12.01
CA HIS A 108 -11.81 -22.34 12.59
C HIS A 108 -12.72 -21.41 11.74
N ASN A 109 -13.53 -21.99 10.86
CA ASN A 109 -14.30 -21.31 9.81
C ASN A 109 -15.21 -20.18 10.35
N GLU A 110 -15.88 -20.39 11.50
CA GLU A 110 -16.69 -19.34 12.13
C GLU A 110 -15.85 -18.14 12.57
N ARG A 111 -14.67 -18.39 13.13
CA ARG A 111 -13.77 -17.31 13.56
C ARG A 111 -13.21 -16.56 12.35
N ARG A 112 -12.83 -17.26 11.27
CA ARG A 112 -12.36 -16.66 10.03
C ARG A 112 -13.44 -15.80 9.39
N ARG A 113 -14.69 -16.26 9.36
CA ARG A 113 -15.84 -15.45 8.90
C ARG A 113 -16.04 -14.20 9.74
N THR A 114 -15.95 -14.36 11.08
CA THR A 114 -16.10 -13.23 12.01
C THR A 114 -14.98 -12.23 11.80
N TYR A 115 -13.75 -12.69 11.65
CA TYR A 115 -12.60 -11.84 11.37
C TYR A 115 -12.78 -11.04 10.07
N LEU A 116 -13.07 -11.73 8.96
CA LEU A 116 -13.26 -11.07 7.66
C LEU A 116 -14.37 -10.01 7.71
N ARG A 117 -15.46 -10.28 8.43
CA ARG A 117 -16.53 -9.29 8.60
C ARG A 117 -16.09 -8.10 9.45
N ALA A 118 -15.41 -8.36 10.57
CA ALA A 118 -14.96 -7.31 11.47
C ALA A 118 -13.94 -6.38 10.81
N VAL A 119 -12.95 -6.94 10.11
CA VAL A 119 -11.92 -6.13 9.44
C VAL A 119 -12.48 -5.36 8.25
N THR A 120 -13.45 -5.96 7.51
CA THR A 120 -14.14 -5.25 6.42
C THR A 120 -15.01 -4.11 6.95
N GLN A 121 -15.72 -4.32 8.05
CA GLN A 121 -16.50 -3.27 8.70
C GLN A 121 -15.61 -2.13 9.19
N LEU A 122 -14.47 -2.45 9.80
CA LEU A 122 -13.49 -1.45 10.23
C LEU A 122 -12.98 -0.64 9.04
N LEU A 123 -12.57 -1.29 7.95
CA LEU A 123 -12.11 -0.61 6.75
C LEU A 123 -13.16 0.36 6.18
N VAL A 124 -14.44 -0.05 6.15
CA VAL A 124 -15.52 0.84 5.70
C VAL A 124 -15.65 2.04 6.63
N SER A 125 -15.60 1.84 7.95
CA SER A 125 -15.65 2.93 8.93
C SER A 125 -14.47 3.90 8.79
N ASP A 126 -13.26 3.38 8.57
CA ASP A 126 -12.06 4.19 8.37
C ASP A 126 -12.16 5.03 7.09
N LEU A 127 -12.70 4.46 6.01
CA LEU A 127 -12.94 5.19 4.77
C LEU A 127 -14.03 6.26 4.92
N GLU A 128 -15.08 6.00 5.70
CA GLU A 128 -16.10 6.99 6.04
C GLU A 128 -15.52 8.13 6.88
N GLU A 129 -14.60 7.84 7.79
CA GLU A 129 -13.85 8.86 8.53
C GLU A 129 -13.00 9.72 7.58
N MET A 130 -12.28 9.10 6.64
CA MET A 130 -11.52 9.84 5.62
C MET A 130 -12.42 10.75 4.78
N VAL A 131 -13.60 10.29 4.39
CA VAL A 131 -14.61 11.12 3.71
C VAL A 131 -15.02 12.30 4.60
N GLY A 132 -15.24 12.06 5.89
CA GLY A 132 -15.56 13.09 6.88
C GLY A 132 -14.46 14.14 7.00
N ASN A 133 -13.19 13.70 7.08
CA ASN A 133 -12.02 14.55 7.18
C ASN A 133 -11.82 15.47 5.95
N TRP A 134 -12.28 15.04 4.78
CA TRP A 134 -12.19 15.84 3.55
C TRP A 134 -13.49 16.53 3.14
N LYS A 135 -14.57 16.39 3.91
CA LYS A 135 -15.87 16.97 3.59
C LYS A 135 -15.79 18.50 3.59
N PRO A 136 -16.26 19.20 2.53
CA PRO A 136 -16.24 20.66 2.49
C PRO A 136 -17.27 21.27 3.45
N ASN A 137 -17.01 22.49 3.90
CA ASN A 137 -17.89 23.27 4.78
C ASN A 137 -18.16 22.60 6.14
N VAL A 138 -17.17 21.90 6.69
CA VAL A 138 -17.13 21.39 8.06
C VAL A 138 -16.00 22.11 8.78
N GLU A 139 -16.25 22.68 9.96
CA GLU A 139 -15.32 23.60 10.62
C GLU A 139 -14.17 22.92 11.37
N ASP A 140 -14.34 21.67 11.78
CA ASP A 140 -13.44 20.93 12.68
C ASP A 140 -12.81 19.66 12.06
N ASN A 141 -12.76 19.59 10.74
CA ASN A 141 -12.12 18.47 10.06
C ASN A 141 -10.70 18.81 9.53
N TYR A 142 -9.98 17.81 9.04
CA TYR A 142 -8.64 17.99 8.48
C TYR A 142 -8.59 19.02 7.33
N ARG A 143 -9.60 19.00 6.45
CA ARG A 143 -9.68 19.96 5.34
C ARG A 143 -9.76 21.39 5.83
N ALA A 144 -10.58 21.68 6.84
CA ALA A 144 -10.71 23.02 7.41
C ALA A 144 -9.39 23.46 8.06
N THR A 145 -8.71 22.58 8.75
CA THR A 145 -7.38 22.84 9.33
C THR A 145 -6.36 23.19 8.23
N LEU A 146 -6.30 22.39 7.16
CA LEU A 146 -5.40 22.63 6.04
C LEU A 146 -5.71 23.96 5.31
N GLU A 147 -7.00 24.27 5.10
CA GLU A 147 -7.43 25.51 4.46
C GLU A 147 -7.17 26.77 5.33
N ALA A 148 -7.07 26.62 6.65
CA ALA A 148 -6.76 27.71 7.58
C ALA A 148 -5.25 28.00 7.72
N GLU A 149 -4.39 27.07 7.30
CA GLU A 149 -2.95 27.27 7.32
C GLU A 149 -2.49 28.29 6.26
N PRO A 150 -1.28 28.86 6.42
CA PRO A 150 -0.66 29.64 5.35
C PRO A 150 -0.58 28.78 4.07
N ALA A 151 -0.97 29.35 2.93
CA ALA A 151 -1.03 28.63 1.66
C ALA A 151 0.29 27.91 1.32
N THR A 152 1.44 28.50 1.67
CA THR A 152 2.77 27.91 1.45
C THR A 152 2.92 26.59 2.23
N ASP A 153 2.37 26.49 3.43
CA ASP A 153 2.49 25.31 4.29
C ASP A 153 1.64 24.16 3.74
N GLY A 154 0.41 24.48 3.31
CA GLY A 154 -0.45 23.53 2.63
C GLY A 154 0.17 22.98 1.32
N LEU A 155 0.74 23.88 0.49
CA LEU A 155 1.43 23.50 -0.73
C LEU A 155 2.67 22.64 -0.44
N ARG A 156 3.44 22.98 0.61
CA ARG A 156 4.58 22.18 1.07
C ARG A 156 4.14 20.76 1.44
N LYS A 157 3.09 20.61 2.24
CA LYS A 157 2.55 19.29 2.64
C LYS A 157 2.16 18.45 1.44
N MET A 158 1.47 19.05 0.46
CA MET A 158 1.07 18.32 -0.75
C MET A 158 2.28 17.86 -1.56
N LEU A 159 3.26 18.74 -1.82
CA LEU A 159 4.46 18.44 -2.60
C LEU A 159 5.38 17.46 -1.86
N PHE A 160 5.52 17.60 -0.53
CA PHE A 160 6.26 16.66 0.30
C PHE A 160 5.65 15.25 0.22
N GLY A 161 4.33 15.11 0.43
CA GLY A 161 3.66 13.83 0.34
C GLY A 161 3.78 13.18 -1.05
N MET A 162 3.71 13.99 -2.13
CA MET A 162 3.95 13.48 -3.49
C MET A 162 5.39 12.96 -3.66
N GLY A 163 6.37 13.71 -3.16
CA GLY A 163 7.79 13.35 -3.25
C GLY A 163 8.12 12.12 -2.41
N SER A 164 7.66 12.07 -1.16
CA SER A 164 7.89 10.94 -0.25
C SER A 164 7.23 9.65 -0.74
N LEU A 165 5.97 9.73 -1.23
CA LEU A 165 5.34 8.56 -1.86
C LEU A 165 6.12 8.10 -3.10
N SER A 166 6.65 9.03 -3.91
CA SER A 166 7.41 8.67 -5.11
C SER A 166 8.76 8.02 -4.80
N LEU A 167 9.52 8.59 -3.85
CA LEU A 167 10.90 8.21 -3.56
C LEU A 167 10.98 7.12 -2.50
N GLY A 168 10.64 7.45 -1.25
CA GLY A 168 10.80 6.56 -0.11
C GLY A 168 9.88 5.35 -0.22
N GLU A 169 8.58 5.63 -0.33
CA GLU A 169 7.58 4.57 -0.29
C GLU A 169 7.58 3.69 -1.54
N LEU A 170 7.27 4.25 -2.72
CA LEU A 170 7.06 3.43 -3.90
C LEU A 170 8.37 2.94 -4.52
N ALA A 171 9.33 3.85 -4.79
CA ALA A 171 10.60 3.45 -5.37
C ALA A 171 11.47 2.65 -4.40
N GLY A 172 11.50 3.03 -3.11
CA GLY A 172 12.30 2.41 -2.06
C GLY A 172 11.64 1.16 -1.49
N GLU A 173 10.75 1.37 -0.53
CA GLU A 173 10.21 0.28 0.29
C GLU A 173 9.48 -0.79 -0.53
N ARG A 174 8.64 -0.38 -1.50
CA ARG A 174 7.79 -1.33 -2.22
C ARG A 174 8.45 -1.98 -3.43
N MET A 175 9.34 -1.24 -4.13
CA MET A 175 9.92 -1.77 -5.37
C MET A 175 11.38 -2.20 -5.21
N LYS A 176 12.23 -1.36 -4.61
CA LYS A 176 13.67 -1.66 -4.50
C LYS A 176 13.93 -2.81 -3.55
N VAL A 177 13.29 -2.84 -2.38
CA VAL A 177 13.46 -3.88 -1.36
C VAL A 177 13.14 -5.26 -1.96
N SER A 178 11.94 -5.44 -2.51
CA SER A 178 11.51 -6.71 -3.08
C SER A 178 12.39 -7.14 -4.27
N LEU A 179 12.79 -6.19 -5.12
CA LEU A 179 13.67 -6.46 -6.26
C LEU A 179 15.08 -6.91 -5.86
N GLU A 180 15.72 -6.20 -4.91
CA GLU A 180 17.09 -6.51 -4.48
C GLU A 180 17.17 -7.83 -3.69
N ALA A 181 16.15 -8.13 -2.91
CA ALA A 181 16.01 -9.38 -2.19
C ALA A 181 15.54 -10.55 -3.10
N ASN A 182 14.98 -10.28 -4.28
CA ASN A 182 14.22 -11.21 -5.10
C ASN A 182 13.14 -11.93 -4.26
N SER A 183 12.49 -11.17 -3.38
CA SER A 183 11.58 -11.68 -2.37
C SER A 183 10.12 -11.40 -2.74
N PRO A 184 9.33 -12.44 -3.02
CA PRO A 184 7.89 -12.27 -3.26
C PRO A 184 7.14 -11.84 -2.00
N GLU A 185 7.65 -12.16 -0.81
CA GLU A 185 7.05 -11.78 0.47
C GLU A 185 7.15 -10.26 0.76
N ASP A 186 8.13 -9.59 0.12
CA ASP A 186 8.33 -8.13 0.27
C ASP A 186 7.55 -7.33 -0.79
N GLU A 187 6.69 -7.95 -1.58
CA GLU A 187 5.83 -7.21 -2.51
C GLU A 187 4.54 -6.71 -1.85
N GLN A 188 3.96 -5.64 -2.41
CA GLN A 188 2.86 -4.92 -1.78
C GLN A 188 1.58 -5.74 -1.68
N ASP A 189 1.23 -6.53 -2.69
CA ASP A 189 0.02 -7.36 -2.75
C ASP A 189 0.41 -8.82 -3.09
N CYS A 190 1.26 -9.42 -2.25
CA CYS A 190 1.84 -10.74 -2.45
C CYS A 190 0.79 -11.86 -2.48
N PHE A 191 -0.33 -11.71 -1.77
CA PHE A 191 -1.34 -12.76 -1.68
C PHE A 191 -2.19 -12.89 -2.93
N SER A 192 -2.43 -11.78 -3.64
CA SER A 192 -3.30 -11.73 -4.83
C SER A 192 -2.56 -11.55 -6.15
N ASP A 193 -1.22 -11.46 -6.14
CA ASP A 193 -0.38 -11.11 -7.30
C ASP A 193 -0.79 -9.77 -7.95
N ASN A 194 -1.34 -8.82 -7.18
CA ASN A 194 -1.88 -7.58 -7.73
C ASN A 194 -0.95 -6.37 -7.61
N THR A 195 0.27 -6.56 -7.13
CA THR A 195 1.27 -5.52 -6.86
C THR A 195 1.49 -4.57 -8.05
N HIS A 196 1.45 -5.08 -9.27
CA HIS A 196 1.57 -4.27 -10.48
C HIS A 196 0.51 -3.18 -10.61
N ASN A 197 -0.72 -3.45 -10.17
CA ASN A 197 -1.79 -2.46 -10.15
C ASN A 197 -1.62 -1.47 -9.00
N SER A 198 -1.27 -1.92 -7.81
CA SER A 198 -1.05 -1.05 -6.66
C SER A 198 0.04 -0.03 -6.96
N HIS A 199 1.20 -0.45 -7.47
CA HIS A 199 2.27 0.45 -7.89
C HIS A 199 1.82 1.45 -8.97
N PHE A 200 1.06 0.98 -9.97
CA PHE A 200 0.52 1.84 -11.02
C PHE A 200 -0.41 2.92 -10.46
N TYR A 201 -1.33 2.53 -9.56
CA TYR A 201 -2.30 3.47 -9.00
C TYR A 201 -1.71 4.39 -7.94
N ASP A 202 -0.66 3.99 -7.22
CA ASP A 202 0.10 4.85 -6.33
C ASP A 202 0.73 6.02 -7.11
N ALA A 203 1.44 5.72 -8.19
CA ALA A 203 2.01 6.75 -9.06
C ALA A 203 0.94 7.61 -9.74
N LYS A 204 -0.17 7.00 -10.16
CA LYS A 204 -1.31 7.72 -10.70
C LYS A 204 -1.94 8.66 -9.67
N GLY A 205 -1.96 8.28 -8.38
CA GLY A 205 -2.37 9.13 -7.28
C GLY A 205 -1.52 10.41 -7.19
N ILE A 206 -0.19 10.27 -7.28
CA ILE A 206 0.73 11.42 -7.31
C ILE A 206 0.39 12.36 -8.49
N ARG A 207 0.22 11.79 -9.68
CA ARG A 207 -0.16 12.56 -10.87
C ARG A 207 -1.51 13.26 -10.72
N ASN A 208 -2.51 12.59 -10.17
CA ASN A 208 -3.83 13.15 -9.93
C ASN A 208 -3.79 14.37 -9.01
N VAL A 209 -3.01 14.30 -7.94
CA VAL A 209 -2.80 15.42 -6.99
C VAL A 209 -2.16 16.61 -7.71
N TYR A 210 -1.12 16.37 -8.52
CA TYR A 210 -0.45 17.43 -9.26
C TYR A 210 -1.38 18.13 -10.28
N LEU A 211 -2.14 17.33 -11.02
CA LEU A 211 -3.03 17.84 -12.07
C LEU A 211 -4.39 18.35 -11.56
N GLY A 212 -4.73 18.05 -10.30
CA GLY A 212 -6.05 18.37 -9.75
C GLY A 212 -7.17 17.64 -10.47
N GLU A 213 -6.93 16.39 -10.88
CA GLU A 213 -7.90 15.58 -11.62
C GLU A 213 -8.05 14.17 -11.01
N TYR A 214 -9.23 13.60 -11.14
CA TYR A 214 -9.52 12.24 -10.71
C TYR A 214 -10.59 11.61 -11.60
N THR A 215 -10.38 10.37 -12.00
CA THR A 215 -11.40 9.58 -12.71
C THR A 215 -12.00 8.57 -11.74
N ARG A 216 -13.31 8.67 -11.50
CA ARG A 216 -14.04 7.75 -10.62
C ARG A 216 -14.20 6.37 -11.26
N ALA A 217 -14.62 5.39 -10.45
CA ALA A 217 -14.88 4.02 -10.91
C ALA A 217 -15.98 3.94 -12.00
N ASP A 218 -16.92 4.87 -12.01
CA ASP A 218 -17.96 4.98 -13.04
C ASP A 218 -17.48 5.68 -14.34
N GLY A 219 -16.20 6.05 -14.41
CA GLY A 219 -15.59 6.75 -15.53
C GLY A 219 -15.81 8.26 -15.54
N SER A 220 -16.57 8.82 -14.60
CA SER A 220 -16.75 10.28 -14.49
C SER A 220 -15.48 10.97 -14.06
N LYS A 221 -15.18 12.13 -14.66
CA LYS A 221 -13.98 12.90 -14.33
C LYS A 221 -14.31 14.05 -13.38
N MET A 222 -13.47 14.19 -12.37
CA MET A 222 -13.42 15.34 -11.47
C MET A 222 -12.20 16.18 -11.83
N THR A 223 -12.35 17.50 -11.88
CA THR A 223 -11.25 18.44 -12.08
C THR A 223 -11.41 19.64 -11.15
N GLY A 224 -10.30 20.22 -10.70
CA GLY A 224 -10.31 21.36 -9.80
C GLY A 224 -9.06 22.24 -9.96
N ALA A 225 -8.84 23.09 -8.97
CA ALA A 225 -7.57 23.81 -8.86
C ALA A 225 -6.42 22.82 -8.78
N SER A 226 -5.26 23.15 -9.37
CA SER A 226 -4.15 22.21 -9.48
C SER A 226 -2.82 22.86 -9.12
N LEU A 227 -1.91 22.06 -8.58
CA LEU A 227 -0.50 22.45 -8.40
C LEU A 227 0.12 22.84 -9.75
N SER A 228 -0.20 22.07 -10.80
CA SER A 228 0.23 22.33 -12.18
C SER A 228 -0.08 23.77 -12.63
N SER A 229 -1.28 24.25 -12.36
CA SER A 229 -1.67 25.62 -12.75
C SER A 229 -0.86 26.72 -12.03
N LEU A 230 -0.46 26.45 -10.78
CA LEU A 230 0.39 27.35 -9.99
C LEU A 230 1.84 27.32 -10.51
N VAL A 231 2.39 26.13 -10.74
CA VAL A 231 3.74 25.96 -11.28
C VAL A 231 3.83 26.54 -12.69
N ALA A 232 2.87 26.27 -13.57
CA ALA A 232 2.83 26.84 -14.93
C ALA A 232 2.80 28.38 -14.94
N LYS A 233 2.14 28.99 -13.96
CA LYS A 233 2.14 30.44 -13.82
C LYS A 233 3.50 30.99 -13.39
N ALA A 234 4.23 30.26 -12.55
CA ALA A 234 5.56 30.65 -12.07
C ALA A 234 6.65 30.35 -13.07
N ASP A 235 6.62 29.15 -13.66
CA ASP A 235 7.58 28.63 -14.65
C ASP A 235 6.92 27.57 -15.55
N PRO A 236 6.45 27.91 -16.75
CA PRO A 236 5.82 26.95 -17.68
C PRO A 236 6.72 25.78 -18.07
N ALA A 237 8.05 25.97 -18.08
CA ALA A 237 8.99 24.92 -18.44
C ALA A 237 9.10 23.86 -17.32
N ALA A 238 9.09 24.29 -16.05
CA ALA A 238 9.08 23.39 -14.91
C ALA A 238 7.78 22.57 -14.85
N ASP A 239 6.62 23.18 -15.11
CA ASP A 239 5.35 22.46 -15.22
C ASP A 239 5.37 21.41 -16.34
N ALA A 240 5.86 21.78 -17.51
CA ALA A 240 5.95 20.85 -18.63
C ALA A 240 6.91 19.69 -18.35
N ALA A 241 8.03 19.95 -17.67
CA ALA A 241 9.00 18.92 -17.28
C ALA A 241 8.38 17.92 -16.29
N LEU A 242 7.75 18.41 -15.22
CA LEU A 242 7.11 17.51 -14.23
C LEU A 242 5.98 16.70 -14.86
N LYS A 243 5.13 17.28 -15.69
CA LYS A 243 4.11 16.54 -16.44
C LYS A 243 4.70 15.42 -17.31
N ALA A 244 5.82 15.71 -17.98
CA ALA A 244 6.49 14.72 -18.81
C ALA A 244 7.06 13.56 -17.98
N ASP A 245 7.65 13.85 -16.81
CA ASP A 245 8.20 12.84 -15.93
C ASP A 245 7.11 11.99 -15.26
N LEU A 246 6.02 12.61 -14.80
CA LEU A 246 4.84 11.87 -14.29
C LEU A 246 4.25 10.92 -15.36
N ALA A 247 4.15 11.39 -16.61
CA ALA A 247 3.68 10.54 -17.70
C ALA A 247 4.67 9.42 -18.05
N ALA A 248 5.96 9.68 -17.96
CA ALA A 248 7.00 8.68 -18.20
C ALA A 248 6.98 7.59 -17.12
N THR A 249 6.79 7.95 -15.85
CA THR A 249 6.62 6.99 -14.74
C THR A 249 5.38 6.12 -14.95
N GLU A 250 4.23 6.73 -15.24
CA GLU A 250 2.99 5.98 -15.52
C GLU A 250 3.19 4.99 -16.68
N ALA A 251 3.91 5.40 -17.73
CA ALA A 251 4.21 4.52 -18.86
C ALA A 251 5.13 3.35 -18.49
N LYS A 252 6.11 3.54 -17.59
CA LYS A 252 6.97 2.46 -17.11
C LYS A 252 6.21 1.46 -16.23
N LEU A 253 5.36 1.94 -15.35
CA LEU A 253 4.51 1.09 -14.52
C LEU A 253 3.44 0.36 -15.36
N GLN A 254 2.92 0.99 -16.42
CA GLN A 254 2.00 0.33 -17.36
C GLN A 254 2.64 -0.90 -18.03
N VAL A 255 3.96 -0.90 -18.26
CA VAL A 255 4.66 -2.09 -18.78
C VAL A 255 4.50 -3.27 -17.83
N MET A 256 4.59 -3.07 -16.51
CA MET A 256 4.37 -4.13 -15.51
C MET A 256 2.92 -4.64 -15.55
N VAL A 257 1.95 -3.74 -15.64
CA VAL A 257 0.52 -4.10 -15.81
C VAL A 257 0.31 -4.92 -17.10
N ASP A 258 0.96 -4.53 -18.19
CA ASP A 258 0.87 -5.23 -19.48
C ASP A 258 1.53 -6.63 -19.44
N HIS A 259 2.56 -6.83 -18.62
CA HIS A 259 3.16 -8.15 -18.35
C HIS A 259 2.22 -9.02 -17.52
N ALA A 260 1.66 -8.48 -16.44
CA ALA A 260 0.69 -9.20 -15.60
C ALA A 260 -0.56 -9.63 -16.39
N ASN A 261 -1.06 -8.79 -17.30
CA ASN A 261 -2.16 -9.14 -18.22
C ASN A 261 -1.83 -10.31 -19.18
N LYS A 262 -0.55 -10.67 -19.31
CA LYS A 262 -0.09 -11.83 -20.10
C LYS A 262 0.31 -13.02 -19.22
N GLY A 263 0.11 -12.89 -17.89
CA GLY A 263 0.40 -13.94 -16.92
C GLY A 263 1.82 -13.91 -16.35
N GLU A 264 2.56 -12.81 -16.50
CA GLU A 264 3.85 -12.57 -15.85
C GLU A 264 3.66 -11.44 -14.83
N HIS A 265 3.39 -11.82 -13.57
CA HIS A 265 3.11 -10.90 -12.47
C HIS A 265 4.38 -10.34 -11.84
N TYR A 266 4.25 -9.50 -10.82
CA TYR A 266 5.36 -8.74 -10.27
C TYR A 266 6.42 -9.64 -9.61
N ASP A 267 6.00 -10.64 -8.84
CA ASP A 267 6.84 -11.68 -8.25
C ASP A 267 7.76 -12.34 -9.28
N GLN A 268 7.21 -12.66 -10.47
CA GLN A 268 7.94 -13.24 -11.58
C GLN A 268 8.92 -12.23 -12.21
N LEU A 269 8.55 -10.93 -12.26
CA LEU A 269 9.45 -9.87 -12.76
C LEU A 269 10.66 -9.68 -11.85
N ILE A 270 10.50 -9.80 -10.53
CA ILE A 270 11.61 -9.65 -9.56
C ILE A 270 12.39 -10.94 -9.35
N ALA A 271 11.97 -12.08 -9.93
CA ALA A 271 12.60 -13.38 -9.74
C ALA A 271 14.10 -13.35 -10.04
N ALA A 272 14.88 -14.09 -9.24
CA ALA A 272 16.31 -14.27 -9.47
C ALA A 272 16.55 -14.90 -10.85
N GLY A 273 17.40 -14.24 -11.65
CA GLY A 273 17.73 -14.69 -13.03
C GLY A 273 16.73 -14.26 -14.10
N ASN A 274 15.66 -13.55 -13.77
CA ASN A 274 14.82 -12.86 -14.76
C ASN A 274 15.39 -11.45 -15.04
N ASP A 275 16.53 -11.38 -15.72
CA ASP A 275 17.20 -10.09 -15.99
C ASP A 275 16.31 -9.09 -16.73
N ALA A 276 15.45 -9.58 -17.64
CA ALA A 276 14.53 -8.74 -18.39
C ALA A 276 13.41 -8.16 -17.51
N GLY A 277 12.79 -8.97 -16.66
CA GLY A 277 11.80 -8.55 -15.68
C GLY A 277 12.39 -7.58 -14.65
N ASN A 278 13.53 -7.93 -14.08
CA ASN A 278 14.27 -7.07 -13.16
C ASN A 278 14.58 -5.69 -13.77
N GLN A 279 14.91 -5.64 -15.09
CA GLN A 279 15.16 -4.38 -15.78
C GLN A 279 13.89 -3.53 -15.92
N ILE A 280 12.73 -4.14 -16.14
CA ILE A 280 11.44 -3.42 -16.18
C ILE A 280 11.20 -2.72 -14.85
N VAL A 281 11.42 -3.42 -13.73
CA VAL A 281 11.24 -2.85 -12.38
C VAL A 281 12.27 -1.74 -12.11
N ARG A 282 13.56 -1.97 -12.45
CA ARG A 282 14.59 -0.92 -12.34
C ARG A 282 14.27 0.33 -13.15
N ASP A 283 13.71 0.17 -14.33
CA ASP A 283 13.32 1.30 -15.18
C ASP A 283 12.19 2.13 -14.55
N ALA A 284 11.24 1.47 -13.87
CA ALA A 284 10.16 2.13 -13.14
C ALA A 284 10.68 2.88 -11.90
N ILE A 285 11.58 2.25 -11.11
CA ILE A 285 12.28 2.90 -9.99
C ILE A 285 13.02 4.16 -10.47
N ALA A 286 13.81 4.05 -11.54
CA ALA A 286 14.55 5.19 -12.08
C ALA A 286 13.63 6.34 -12.54
N ALA A 287 12.44 6.03 -13.08
CA ALA A 287 11.46 7.03 -13.46
C ALA A 287 10.85 7.74 -12.23
N LEU A 288 10.57 7.00 -11.16
CA LEU A 288 10.07 7.53 -9.88
C LEU A 288 11.10 8.47 -9.22
N VAL A 289 12.36 8.06 -9.17
CA VAL A 289 13.48 8.90 -8.68
C VAL A 289 13.59 10.19 -9.50
N LYS A 290 13.53 10.09 -10.82
CA LYS A 290 13.57 11.26 -11.69
C LYS A 290 12.41 12.21 -11.49
N GLN A 291 11.18 11.70 -11.41
CA GLN A 291 10.01 12.55 -11.17
C GLN A 291 10.07 13.26 -9.81
N THR A 292 10.66 12.62 -8.78
CA THR A 292 10.87 13.26 -7.47
C THR A 292 11.72 14.51 -7.59
N GLY A 293 12.84 14.46 -8.33
CA GLY A 293 13.64 15.64 -8.62
C GLY A 293 12.86 16.75 -9.35
N SER A 294 11.93 16.38 -10.24
CA SER A 294 11.03 17.34 -10.88
C SER A 294 9.97 17.92 -9.96
N ILE A 295 9.50 17.15 -8.96
CA ILE A 295 8.60 17.64 -7.88
C ILE A 295 9.34 18.69 -7.04
N GLU A 296 10.59 18.42 -6.63
CA GLU A 296 11.42 19.36 -5.88
C GLU A 296 11.70 20.65 -6.68
N ALA A 297 12.02 20.50 -7.97
CA ALA A 297 12.21 21.65 -8.85
C ALA A 297 10.95 22.51 -8.98
N ALA A 298 9.79 21.88 -9.12
CA ALA A 298 8.49 22.58 -9.15
C ALA A 298 8.19 23.30 -7.81
N ALA A 299 8.47 22.65 -6.67
CA ALA A 299 8.35 23.26 -5.34
C ALA A 299 9.21 24.54 -5.22
N GLY A 300 10.47 24.48 -5.69
CA GLY A 300 11.36 25.61 -5.72
C GLY A 300 10.80 26.81 -6.51
N LYS A 301 10.05 26.55 -7.61
CA LYS A 301 9.40 27.63 -8.40
C LYS A 301 8.22 28.27 -7.67
N LEU A 302 7.65 27.61 -6.68
CA LEU A 302 6.62 28.16 -5.80
C LEU A 302 7.19 28.80 -4.52
N GLY A 303 8.54 28.90 -4.42
CA GLY A 303 9.22 29.49 -3.26
C GLY A 303 9.31 28.54 -2.07
N ILE A 304 9.11 27.24 -2.30
CA ILE A 304 9.27 26.18 -1.30
C ILE A 304 10.67 25.60 -1.49
N SER A 305 11.62 26.07 -0.65
CA SER A 305 12.97 25.52 -0.59
C SER A 305 12.99 24.30 0.34
N ASP A 306 14.00 23.47 0.16
CA ASP A 306 14.32 22.33 1.06
C ASP A 306 13.11 21.43 1.30
N LEU A 307 12.49 20.97 0.19
CA LEU A 307 11.36 20.04 0.27
C LEU A 307 11.78 18.76 0.95
N ASN A 308 12.97 18.22 0.57
CA ASN A 308 13.60 17.02 1.12
C ASN A 308 12.58 15.88 1.32
N PRO A 309 12.02 15.32 0.26
CA PRO A 309 11.13 14.17 0.36
C PRO A 309 11.81 13.04 1.11
N ASP A 310 11.02 12.29 1.88
CA ASP A 310 11.49 11.10 2.54
C ASP A 310 11.99 10.07 1.52
N ASN A 311 13.14 9.48 1.78
CA ASN A 311 13.72 8.43 0.95
C ASN A 311 13.70 7.06 1.65
N ALA A 312 13.08 6.98 2.85
CA ALA A 312 13.03 5.78 3.69
C ALA A 312 14.42 5.14 3.89
N ASP A 313 15.46 5.98 4.04
CA ASP A 313 16.87 5.59 4.22
C ASP A 313 17.47 4.78 3.03
N HIS A 314 16.84 4.81 1.85
CA HIS A 314 17.37 4.19 0.64
C HIS A 314 18.35 5.12 -0.09
N GLU A 315 19.43 4.52 -0.63
CA GLU A 315 20.32 5.16 -1.61
C GLU A 315 19.85 4.81 -3.03
N PHE A 316 19.76 5.80 -3.90
CA PHE A 316 19.28 5.65 -5.28
C PHE A 316 20.31 6.06 -6.31
#